data_99004d312ef11a4542eeb93c171b48af
#
_entry.id   99004d312ef11a4542eeb93c171b48af
#
_cell.length_a   1.000
_cell.length_b   1.000
_cell.length_c   1.000
_cell.angle_alpha   90.00
_cell.angle_beta   90.00
_cell.angle_gamma   90.00
#
_symmetry.space_group_name_H-M   'P 1'
#
loop_
_entity.id
_entity.type
_entity.pdbx_description
1 polymer ?
#
loop_
_entity_poly.entity_id
_entity_poly.type
_entity_poly.pdbx_seq_one_letter_code
_entity_poly.pdbx_strand_id
1 'polypeptide(L)'
;MKTLIVRLRWHGLLGFIVMAAMISATAQQAVAYWSADRIEQTIISESLKTTYVHPSLALAVAETESSFRPHVVSHAGAVGIMQIMPATAFGLYNTGRAALFDPLTNIRIGVRSLDHLIKKYNGRIDLALSHYNGGSAVMKNGSAKVLPYTRDYVRRVLARSRHYKNALDKNAVMDARRRVEQRPITVQTLAKHAKPNKQTALATHINHVDQWLSIVNELAPLSR
;
A
#
# COMPACT_ATOMS: atom_id res chain seq x y z
N MET A 1 64.18 19.88 24.60
CA MET A 1 63.56 19.01 23.60
C MET A 1 62.57 18.07 24.24
N LYS A 2 61.41 18.49 24.79
CA LYS A 2 60.38 17.58 25.38
C LYS A 2 58.95 18.15 25.29
N THR A 3 58.57 18.86 24.21
CA THR A 3 57.21 19.45 24.11
C THR A 3 56.50 19.22 22.76
N LEU A 4 56.98 18.25 21.94
CA LEU A 4 56.41 18.07 20.60
C LEU A 4 55.61 16.77 20.37
N ILE A 5 55.43 15.92 21.40
CA ILE A 5 54.82 14.56 21.20
C ILE A 5 53.34 14.49 21.64
N VAL A 6 52.80 15.48 22.35
CA VAL A 6 51.44 15.40 22.92
C VAL A 6 50.34 15.87 21.95
N ARG A 7 50.66 16.66 20.91
CA ARG A 7 49.60 17.23 20.03
C ARG A 7 49.06 16.30 18.95
N LEU A 8 49.68 15.15 18.64
CA LEU A 8 49.28 14.30 17.54
C LEU A 8 48.25 13.21 17.90
N ARG A 9 48.01 12.98 19.20
CA ARG A 9 47.08 11.88 19.64
C ARG A 9 45.62 12.30 19.71
N TRP A 10 45.28 13.56 19.75
CA TRP A 10 43.89 14.04 19.92
C TRP A 10 43.14 14.16 18.61
N HIS A 11 43.77 14.33 17.47
CA HIS A 11 43.09 14.40 16.17
C HIS A 11 42.61 13.03 15.68
N GLY A 12 43.29 11.94 16.07
CA GLY A 12 42.86 10.57 15.76
C GLY A 12 41.59 10.15 16.50
N LEU A 13 41.49 10.50 17.80
CA LEU A 13 40.32 10.18 18.62
C LEU A 13 39.04 10.93 18.17
N LEU A 14 39.19 12.23 17.83
CA LEU A 14 38.06 13.02 17.31
C LEU A 14 37.56 12.49 15.96
N GLY A 15 38.48 12.09 15.07
CA GLY A 15 38.12 11.45 13.79
C GLY A 15 37.37 10.15 13.95
N PHE A 16 37.77 9.28 14.89
CA PHE A 16 37.09 8.04 15.21
C PHE A 16 35.70 8.25 15.82
N ILE A 17 35.52 9.23 16.71
CA ILE A 17 34.24 9.55 17.32
C ILE A 17 33.26 10.13 16.30
N VAL A 18 33.73 11.00 15.40
CA VAL A 18 32.89 11.57 14.32
C VAL A 18 32.50 10.50 13.31
N MET A 19 33.40 9.59 12.95
CA MET A 19 33.11 8.50 12.03
C MET A 19 32.15 7.47 12.64
N ALA A 20 32.31 7.14 13.92
CA ALA A 20 31.39 6.26 14.65
C ALA A 20 30.00 6.90 14.80
N ALA A 21 29.91 8.21 15.04
CA ALA A 21 28.65 8.94 15.10
C ALA A 21 27.96 9.02 13.74
N MET A 22 28.71 9.17 12.64
CA MET A 22 28.13 9.14 11.28
C MET A 22 27.62 7.76 10.89
N ILE A 23 28.33 6.68 11.25
CA ILE A 23 27.89 5.31 10.99
C ILE A 23 26.63 4.97 11.80
N SER A 24 26.53 5.42 13.05
CA SER A 24 25.34 5.21 13.87
C SER A 24 24.14 6.02 13.38
N ALA A 25 24.34 7.25 12.89
CA ALA A 25 23.27 8.08 12.31
C ALA A 25 22.71 7.48 11.00
N THR A 26 23.58 6.94 10.14
CA THR A 26 23.13 6.27 8.90
C THR A 26 22.42 4.96 9.15
N ALA A 27 22.84 4.17 10.15
CA ALA A 27 22.17 2.96 10.56
C ALA A 27 20.79 3.24 11.20
N GLN A 28 20.68 4.29 11.97
CA GLN A 28 19.42 4.72 12.58
C GLN A 28 18.41 5.26 11.54
N GLN A 29 18.89 5.95 10.51
CA GLN A 29 18.05 6.35 9.38
C GLN A 29 17.58 5.17 8.52
N ALA A 30 18.40 4.14 8.36
CA ALA A 30 18.02 2.93 7.63
C ALA A 30 16.93 2.12 8.36
N VAL A 31 16.93 2.11 9.69
CA VAL A 31 15.89 1.42 10.51
C VAL A 31 14.59 2.25 10.53
N ALA A 32 14.65 3.58 10.49
CA ALA A 32 13.47 4.46 10.41
C ALA A 32 12.79 4.45 9.04
N TYR A 33 13.35 3.75 8.06
CA TYR A 33 12.90 3.83 6.67
C TYR A 33 11.56 3.12 6.40
N TRP A 34 11.21 2.07 7.14
CA TRP A 34 10.00 1.27 6.94
C TRP A 34 9.02 1.36 8.12
N SER A 35 8.43 2.55 8.32
CA SER A 35 7.30 2.73 9.23
C SER A 35 6.04 2.00 8.72
N ALA A 36 5.10 1.73 9.60
CA ALA A 36 3.81 1.14 9.23
C ALA A 36 3.12 1.94 8.11
N ASP A 37 3.06 3.27 8.24
CA ASP A 37 2.48 4.17 7.25
C ASP A 37 3.15 4.03 5.88
N ARG A 38 4.49 3.93 5.86
CA ARG A 38 5.22 3.76 4.61
C ARG A 38 4.94 2.40 3.97
N ILE A 39 4.82 1.36 4.76
CA ILE A 39 4.45 0.01 4.27
C ILE A 39 3.06 0.06 3.64
N GLU A 40 2.07 0.64 4.33
CA GLU A 40 0.71 0.77 3.82
C GLU A 40 0.66 1.58 2.52
N GLN A 41 1.32 2.74 2.47
CA GLN A 41 1.42 3.55 1.25
C GLN A 41 2.10 2.80 0.10
N THR A 42 3.12 1.99 0.40
CA THR A 42 3.79 1.17 -0.62
C THR A 42 2.86 0.08 -1.14
N ILE A 43 2.09 -0.58 -0.28
CA ILE A 43 1.09 -1.57 -0.67
C ILE A 43 0.03 -0.93 -1.57
N ILE A 44 -0.49 0.24 -1.20
CA ILE A 44 -1.45 0.99 -2.01
C ILE A 44 -0.85 1.30 -3.38
N SER A 45 0.36 1.88 -3.41
CA SER A 45 1.05 2.25 -4.65
C SER A 45 1.32 1.06 -5.57
N GLU A 46 1.79 -0.07 -5.03
CA GLU A 46 2.04 -1.27 -5.83
C GLU A 46 0.74 -1.94 -6.31
N SER A 47 -0.34 -1.87 -5.51
CA SER A 47 -1.67 -2.36 -5.91
C SER A 47 -2.25 -1.58 -7.09
N LEU A 48 -2.10 -0.25 -7.09
CA LEU A 48 -2.56 0.61 -8.18
C LEU A 48 -1.86 0.35 -9.52
N LYS A 49 -0.76 -0.41 -9.54
CA LYS A 49 -0.05 -0.85 -10.75
C LYS A 49 -0.56 -2.17 -11.30
N THR A 50 -1.53 -2.80 -10.64
CA THR A 50 -2.13 -4.08 -11.03
C THR A 50 -3.52 -3.89 -11.61
N THR A 51 -4.05 -4.93 -12.27
CA THR A 51 -5.36 -4.86 -12.92
C THR A 51 -6.49 -5.32 -12.01
N TYR A 52 -6.24 -6.30 -11.14
CA TYR A 52 -7.30 -7.00 -10.40
C TYR A 52 -7.24 -6.77 -8.88
N VAL A 53 -6.14 -6.20 -8.36
CA VAL A 53 -5.98 -6.03 -6.92
C VAL A 53 -6.39 -4.63 -6.49
N HIS A 54 -7.52 -4.52 -5.81
CA HIS A 54 -7.88 -3.27 -5.11
C HIS A 54 -6.95 -3.05 -3.90
N PRO A 55 -6.47 -1.81 -3.62
CA PRO A 55 -5.59 -1.53 -2.49
C PRO A 55 -6.08 -2.06 -1.14
N SER A 56 -7.38 -1.98 -0.87
CA SER A 56 -7.98 -2.51 0.35
C SER A 56 -7.77 -4.02 0.53
N LEU A 57 -7.76 -4.78 -0.57
CA LEU A 57 -7.53 -6.22 -0.51
C LEU A 57 -6.07 -6.54 -0.18
N ALA A 58 -5.12 -5.82 -0.80
CA ALA A 58 -3.69 -6.02 -0.54
C ALA A 58 -3.33 -5.64 0.91
N LEU A 59 -3.88 -4.53 1.43
CA LEU A 59 -3.74 -4.13 2.84
C LEU A 59 -4.27 -5.22 3.77
N ALA A 60 -5.47 -5.74 3.50
CA ALA A 60 -6.08 -6.79 4.30
C ALA A 60 -5.28 -8.10 4.32
N VAL A 61 -4.68 -8.47 3.17
CA VAL A 61 -3.76 -9.61 3.09
C VAL A 61 -2.53 -9.34 3.95
N ALA A 62 -1.83 -8.23 3.74
CA ALA A 62 -0.60 -7.90 4.48
C ALA A 62 -0.81 -7.85 6.00
N GLU A 63 -1.92 -7.24 6.45
CA GLU A 63 -2.29 -7.22 7.87
C GLU A 63 -2.56 -8.64 8.40
N THR A 64 -3.25 -9.48 7.63
CA THR A 64 -3.58 -10.85 8.03
C THR A 64 -2.34 -11.73 8.09
N GLU A 65 -1.38 -11.54 7.18
CA GLU A 65 -0.16 -12.33 7.05
C GLU A 65 0.88 -12.01 8.13
N SER A 66 1.11 -10.73 8.40
CA SER A 66 2.23 -10.33 9.26
C SER A 66 1.92 -9.17 10.20
N SER A 67 0.74 -8.55 10.14
CA SER A 67 0.45 -7.25 10.74
C SER A 67 1.48 -6.20 10.30
N PHE A 68 1.78 -6.17 9.00
CA PHE A 68 2.75 -5.29 8.35
C PHE A 68 4.21 -5.43 8.83
N ARG A 69 4.57 -6.53 9.48
CA ARG A 69 5.93 -6.74 10.00
C ARG A 69 6.87 -7.26 8.90
N PRO A 70 7.95 -6.53 8.55
CA PRO A 70 8.77 -6.85 7.38
C PRO A 70 9.68 -8.09 7.55
N HIS A 71 10.04 -8.45 8.78
CA HIS A 71 11.05 -9.48 9.03
C HIS A 71 10.48 -10.77 9.64
N VAL A 72 9.16 -10.95 9.59
CA VAL A 72 8.50 -12.17 10.09
C VAL A 72 8.80 -13.34 9.17
N VAL A 73 9.14 -14.47 9.76
CA VAL A 73 9.25 -15.77 9.06
C VAL A 73 8.29 -16.74 9.74
N SER A 74 7.43 -17.39 8.97
CA SER A 74 6.51 -18.41 9.49
C SER A 74 7.22 -19.75 9.73
N HIS A 75 6.57 -20.65 10.48
CA HIS A 75 7.08 -22.03 10.65
C HIS A 75 7.24 -22.76 9.31
N ALA A 76 6.42 -22.47 8.31
CA ALA A 76 6.53 -23.03 6.96
C ALA A 76 7.60 -22.34 6.10
N GLY A 77 8.28 -21.30 6.61
CA GLY A 77 9.35 -20.60 5.90
C GLY A 77 8.87 -19.44 5.02
N ALA A 78 7.60 -19.05 5.06
CA ALA A 78 7.10 -17.84 4.40
C ALA A 78 7.74 -16.59 5.03
N VAL A 79 8.06 -15.57 4.20
CA VAL A 79 8.88 -14.42 4.59
C VAL A 79 8.15 -13.10 4.39
N GLY A 80 8.28 -12.22 5.37
CA GLY A 80 8.02 -10.79 5.26
C GLY A 80 6.56 -10.38 5.32
N ILE A 81 6.29 -9.15 4.89
CA ILE A 81 5.00 -8.46 5.02
C ILE A 81 3.84 -9.25 4.41
N MET A 82 4.05 -9.76 3.21
CA MET A 82 3.04 -10.51 2.45
C MET A 82 3.21 -12.04 2.60
N GLN A 83 4.10 -12.50 3.49
CA GLN A 83 4.36 -13.92 3.77
C GLN A 83 4.56 -14.77 2.51
N ILE A 84 5.57 -14.39 1.71
CA ILE A 84 5.86 -15.06 0.45
C ILE A 84 6.70 -16.31 0.69
N MET A 85 6.27 -17.43 0.15
CA MET A 85 7.08 -18.65 0.12
C MET A 85 8.26 -18.48 -0.83
N PRO A 86 9.50 -18.82 -0.40
CA PRO A 86 10.69 -18.75 -1.28
C PRO A 86 10.53 -19.49 -2.60
N ALA A 87 9.85 -20.65 -2.59
CA ALA A 87 9.57 -21.40 -3.81
C ALA A 87 8.67 -20.60 -4.78
N THR A 88 7.68 -19.86 -4.29
CA THR A 88 6.82 -18.98 -5.10
C THR A 88 7.62 -17.83 -5.69
N ALA A 89 8.47 -17.18 -4.88
CA ALA A 89 9.31 -16.08 -5.33
C ALA A 89 10.30 -16.53 -6.41
N PHE A 90 10.93 -17.68 -6.23
CA PHE A 90 11.87 -18.23 -7.21
C PHE A 90 11.16 -18.66 -8.49
N GLY A 91 10.10 -19.48 -8.36
CA GLY A 91 9.42 -20.07 -9.52
C GLY A 91 8.69 -19.08 -10.42
N LEU A 92 8.09 -18.03 -9.83
CA LEU A 92 7.31 -17.04 -10.61
C LEU A 92 8.08 -15.75 -10.93
N TYR A 93 9.10 -15.39 -10.13
CA TYR A 93 9.75 -14.08 -10.22
C TYR A 93 11.28 -14.17 -10.26
N ASN A 94 11.85 -15.36 -10.30
CA ASN A 94 13.30 -15.62 -10.25
C ASN A 94 13.98 -14.85 -9.08
N THR A 95 13.32 -14.82 -7.93
CA THR A 95 13.77 -14.04 -6.76
C THR A 95 14.15 -14.97 -5.62
N GLY A 96 15.39 -14.84 -5.13
CA GLY A 96 15.90 -15.65 -4.02
C GLY A 96 15.32 -15.24 -2.67
N ARG A 97 15.38 -16.16 -1.68
CA ARG A 97 14.84 -15.96 -0.32
C ARG A 97 15.36 -14.70 0.35
N ALA A 98 16.65 -14.36 0.19
CA ALA A 98 17.24 -13.17 0.83
C ALA A 98 16.57 -11.86 0.42
N ALA A 99 16.17 -11.72 -0.84
CA ALA A 99 15.50 -10.54 -1.35
C ALA A 99 14.08 -10.36 -0.78
N LEU A 100 13.46 -11.42 -0.23
CA LEU A 100 12.14 -11.32 0.41
C LEU A 100 12.15 -10.56 1.75
N PHE A 101 13.32 -10.32 2.33
CA PHE A 101 13.47 -9.48 3.52
C PHE A 101 13.49 -7.97 3.17
N ASP A 102 13.66 -7.61 1.88
CA ASP A 102 13.43 -6.24 1.41
C ASP A 102 11.92 -5.98 1.31
N PRO A 103 11.37 -5.00 2.08
CA PRO A 103 9.93 -4.75 2.12
C PRO A 103 9.32 -4.44 0.76
N LEU A 104 10.01 -3.66 -0.08
CA LEU A 104 9.49 -3.29 -1.40
C LEU A 104 9.39 -4.50 -2.31
N THR A 105 10.42 -5.34 -2.34
CA THR A 105 10.45 -6.59 -3.13
C THR A 105 9.35 -7.55 -2.65
N ASN A 106 9.20 -7.70 -1.33
CA ASN A 106 8.18 -8.55 -0.73
C ASN A 106 6.76 -8.12 -1.11
N ILE A 107 6.45 -6.82 -0.95
CA ILE A 107 5.16 -6.23 -1.32
C ILE A 107 4.88 -6.43 -2.81
N ARG A 108 5.85 -6.13 -3.69
CA ARG A 108 5.69 -6.30 -5.14
C ARG A 108 5.35 -7.72 -5.53
N ILE A 109 6.08 -8.68 -4.99
CA ILE A 109 5.84 -10.10 -5.28
C ILE A 109 4.48 -10.51 -4.74
N GLY A 110 4.12 -10.13 -3.52
CA GLY A 110 2.84 -10.46 -2.91
C GLY A 110 1.65 -9.91 -3.68
N VAL A 111 1.68 -8.62 -4.03
CA VAL A 111 0.63 -7.96 -4.79
C VAL A 111 0.49 -8.58 -6.19
N ARG A 112 1.61 -8.82 -6.90
CA ARG A 112 1.58 -9.46 -8.22
C ARG A 112 1.10 -10.91 -8.16
N SER A 113 1.46 -11.64 -7.11
CA SER A 113 0.96 -13.01 -6.90
C SER A 113 -0.54 -13.02 -6.70
N LEU A 114 -1.06 -12.07 -5.92
CA LEU A 114 -2.49 -11.91 -5.70
C LEU A 114 -3.22 -11.54 -7.01
N ASP A 115 -2.67 -10.61 -7.80
CA ASP A 115 -3.21 -10.21 -9.11
C ASP A 115 -3.28 -11.41 -10.08
N HIS A 116 -2.19 -12.17 -10.16
CA HIS A 116 -2.13 -13.40 -10.95
C HIS A 116 -3.21 -14.41 -10.53
N LEU A 117 -3.40 -14.61 -9.23
CA LEU A 117 -4.40 -15.56 -8.72
C LEU A 117 -5.84 -15.08 -8.97
N ILE A 118 -6.13 -13.80 -8.81
CA ILE A 118 -7.45 -13.26 -9.11
C ILE A 118 -7.76 -13.43 -10.60
N LYS A 119 -6.81 -13.12 -11.48
CA LYS A 119 -6.93 -13.38 -12.92
C LYS A 119 -7.16 -14.86 -13.20
N LYS A 120 -6.34 -15.75 -12.61
CA LYS A 120 -6.43 -17.21 -12.78
C LYS A 120 -7.83 -17.75 -12.43
N TYR A 121 -8.49 -17.18 -11.43
CA TYR A 121 -9.81 -17.60 -10.99
C TYR A 121 -10.94 -16.69 -11.50
N ASN A 122 -10.73 -15.96 -12.61
CA ASN A 122 -11.75 -15.14 -13.28
C ASN A 122 -12.44 -14.15 -12.32
N GLY A 123 -11.68 -13.47 -11.46
CA GLY A 123 -12.19 -12.50 -10.49
C GLY A 123 -12.74 -13.12 -9.19
N ARG A 124 -12.73 -14.45 -9.02
CA ARG A 124 -13.15 -15.13 -7.80
C ARG A 124 -12.12 -14.92 -6.68
N ILE A 125 -12.30 -13.82 -5.92
CA ILE A 125 -11.38 -13.41 -4.84
C ILE A 125 -11.28 -14.49 -3.76
N ASP A 126 -12.36 -15.16 -3.43
CA ASP A 126 -12.40 -16.25 -2.45
C ASP A 126 -11.49 -17.43 -2.83
N LEU A 127 -11.49 -17.82 -4.11
CA LEU A 127 -10.61 -18.86 -4.64
C LEU A 127 -9.15 -18.39 -4.69
N ALA A 128 -8.92 -17.14 -5.09
CA ALA A 128 -7.58 -16.54 -5.13
C ALA A 128 -6.96 -16.50 -3.72
N LEU A 129 -7.70 -16.05 -2.73
CA LEU A 129 -7.27 -16.02 -1.34
C LEU A 129 -7.04 -17.43 -0.76
N SER A 130 -7.91 -18.37 -1.10
CA SER A 130 -7.75 -19.78 -0.70
C SER A 130 -6.47 -20.37 -1.28
N HIS A 131 -6.16 -20.06 -2.54
CA HIS A 131 -4.90 -20.48 -3.18
C HIS A 131 -3.68 -19.78 -2.57
N TYR A 132 -3.78 -18.49 -2.31
CA TYR A 132 -2.69 -17.71 -1.72
C TYR A 132 -2.23 -18.30 -0.38
N ASN A 133 -3.19 -18.69 0.46
CA ASN A 133 -2.92 -19.25 1.78
C ASN A 133 -2.69 -20.77 1.76
N GLY A 134 -3.42 -21.51 0.93
CA GLY A 134 -3.45 -22.98 0.96
C GLY A 134 -2.78 -23.68 -0.23
N GLY A 135 -2.32 -22.91 -1.22
CA GLY A 135 -1.63 -23.46 -2.40
C GLY A 135 -2.57 -23.97 -3.48
N SER A 136 -1.97 -24.69 -4.45
CA SER A 136 -2.64 -25.10 -5.70
C SER A 136 -3.74 -26.16 -5.56
N ALA A 137 -3.90 -26.77 -4.39
CA ALA A 137 -4.94 -27.75 -4.11
C ALA A 137 -6.38 -27.20 -4.27
N VAL A 138 -6.55 -25.86 -4.35
CA VAL A 138 -7.81 -25.20 -4.73
C VAL A 138 -8.36 -25.68 -6.05
N MET A 139 -7.47 -26.02 -7.01
CA MET A 139 -7.84 -26.58 -8.30
C MET A 139 -7.62 -28.11 -8.28
N LYS A 140 -8.68 -28.86 -8.39
CA LYS A 140 -8.62 -30.33 -8.45
C LYS A 140 -9.59 -30.83 -9.52
N ASN A 141 -9.10 -31.68 -10.44
CA ASN A 141 -9.90 -32.30 -11.50
C ASN A 141 -10.72 -31.28 -12.31
N GLY A 142 -10.15 -30.14 -12.70
CA GLY A 142 -10.81 -29.11 -13.48
C GLY A 142 -11.84 -28.25 -12.70
N SER A 143 -12.06 -28.52 -11.42
CA SER A 143 -12.96 -27.75 -10.57
C SER A 143 -12.20 -26.99 -9.48
N ALA A 144 -12.57 -25.73 -9.25
CA ALA A 144 -12.00 -24.90 -8.21
C ALA A 144 -12.93 -24.77 -7.00
N LYS A 145 -12.39 -25.03 -5.80
CA LYS A 145 -13.15 -24.92 -4.54
C LYS A 145 -12.28 -24.28 -3.46
N VAL A 146 -12.90 -23.45 -2.63
CA VAL A 146 -12.25 -22.93 -1.40
C VAL A 146 -11.92 -24.12 -0.49
N LEU A 147 -10.64 -24.23 -0.12
CA LEU A 147 -10.17 -25.32 0.76
C LEU A 147 -10.76 -25.15 2.16
N PRO A 148 -11.27 -26.23 2.79
CA PRO A 148 -11.90 -26.12 4.11
C PRO A 148 -11.05 -25.43 5.16
N TYR A 149 -9.75 -25.73 5.21
CA TYR A 149 -8.80 -25.17 6.18
C TYR A 149 -8.41 -23.70 5.91
N THR A 150 -8.73 -23.15 4.74
CA THR A 150 -8.48 -21.75 4.41
C THR A 150 -9.72 -20.84 4.59
N ARG A 151 -10.90 -21.40 4.89
CA ARG A 151 -12.15 -20.63 4.99
C ARG A 151 -12.06 -19.49 5.99
N ASP A 152 -11.45 -19.71 7.13
CA ASP A 152 -11.28 -18.69 8.17
C ASP A 152 -10.34 -17.58 7.74
N TYR A 153 -9.27 -17.92 7.04
CA TYR A 153 -8.36 -16.96 6.42
C TYR A 153 -9.11 -16.08 5.41
N VAL A 154 -9.82 -16.70 4.46
CA VAL A 154 -10.61 -15.99 3.44
C VAL A 154 -11.60 -15.03 4.08
N ARG A 155 -12.35 -15.51 5.10
CA ARG A 155 -13.33 -14.68 5.83
C ARG A 155 -12.68 -13.47 6.50
N ARG A 156 -11.54 -13.66 7.20
CA ARG A 156 -10.81 -12.57 7.86
C ARG A 156 -10.30 -11.54 6.86
N VAL A 157 -9.68 -11.97 5.78
CA VAL A 157 -9.17 -11.05 4.75
C VAL A 157 -10.31 -10.25 4.11
N LEU A 158 -11.41 -10.88 3.75
CA LEU A 158 -12.56 -10.19 3.15
C LEU A 158 -13.21 -9.19 4.13
N ALA A 159 -13.28 -9.50 5.42
CA ALA A 159 -13.79 -8.58 6.43
C ALA A 159 -12.88 -7.34 6.58
N ARG A 160 -11.55 -7.55 6.68
CA ARG A 160 -10.56 -6.47 6.72
C ARG A 160 -10.57 -5.63 5.44
N SER A 161 -10.69 -6.28 4.28
CA SER A 161 -10.74 -5.57 2.99
C SER A 161 -11.94 -4.61 2.92
N ARG A 162 -13.12 -4.99 3.44
CA ARG A 162 -14.26 -4.06 3.55
C ARG A 162 -13.96 -2.88 4.46
N HIS A 163 -13.30 -3.11 5.60
CA HIS A 163 -12.89 -2.04 6.52
C HIS A 163 -11.94 -1.04 5.84
N TYR A 164 -10.87 -1.54 5.19
CA TYR A 164 -9.93 -0.71 4.45
C TYR A 164 -10.59 0.03 3.29
N LYS A 165 -11.50 -0.62 2.56
CA LYS A 165 -12.21 0.05 1.47
C LYS A 165 -12.99 1.26 1.99
N ASN A 166 -13.75 1.10 3.06
CA ASN A 166 -14.51 2.21 3.66
C ASN A 166 -13.61 3.35 4.14
N ALA A 167 -12.43 3.03 4.71
CA ALA A 167 -11.47 4.04 5.15
C ALA A 167 -10.85 4.80 3.95
N LEU A 168 -10.47 4.09 2.89
CA LEU A 168 -9.91 4.68 1.68
C LEU A 168 -10.94 5.57 0.96
N ASP A 169 -12.20 5.13 0.85
CA ASP A 169 -13.27 5.89 0.24
C ASP A 169 -13.54 7.20 1.03
N LYS A 170 -13.59 7.13 2.37
CA LYS A 170 -13.72 8.32 3.22
C LYS A 170 -12.58 9.31 3.02
N ASN A 171 -11.34 8.83 3.00
CA ASN A 171 -10.17 9.68 2.80
C ASN A 171 -10.18 10.34 1.42
N ALA A 172 -10.55 9.60 0.37
CA ALA A 172 -10.66 10.15 -0.99
C ALA A 172 -11.69 11.28 -1.07
N VAL A 173 -12.85 11.12 -0.41
CA VAL A 173 -13.90 12.17 -0.33
C VAL A 173 -13.38 13.38 0.44
N MET A 174 -12.72 13.18 1.58
CA MET A 174 -12.17 14.29 2.37
C MET A 174 -11.08 15.06 1.62
N ASP A 175 -10.20 14.37 0.89
CA ASP A 175 -9.17 15.00 0.07
C ASP A 175 -9.75 15.75 -1.14
N ALA A 176 -10.78 15.20 -1.77
CA ALA A 176 -11.51 15.89 -2.83
C ALA A 176 -12.16 17.17 -2.31
N ARG A 177 -12.81 17.11 -1.14
CA ARG A 177 -13.40 18.28 -0.48
C ARG A 177 -12.36 19.35 -0.16
N ARG A 178 -11.22 18.97 0.44
CA ARG A 178 -10.12 19.92 0.73
C ARG A 178 -9.60 20.59 -0.54
N ARG A 179 -9.47 19.84 -1.66
CA ARG A 179 -9.02 20.41 -2.94
C ARG A 179 -10.00 21.43 -3.51
N VAL A 180 -11.30 21.21 -3.34
CA VAL A 180 -12.36 22.15 -3.75
C VAL A 180 -12.32 23.41 -2.84
N GLU A 181 -12.19 23.23 -1.53
CA GLU A 181 -12.11 24.34 -0.56
C GLU A 181 -10.83 25.18 -0.73
N GLN A 182 -9.69 24.56 -1.09
CA GLN A 182 -8.38 25.24 -1.31
C GLN A 182 -8.24 25.89 -2.68
N ARG A 183 -9.11 25.56 -3.64
CA ARG A 183 -9.19 26.24 -4.93
C ARG A 183 -10.45 27.11 -4.93
N PRO A 184 -10.40 28.35 -4.43
CA PRO A 184 -11.48 29.27 -4.68
C PRO A 184 -11.53 29.49 -6.21
N ILE A 185 -12.43 28.78 -6.88
CA ILE A 185 -12.77 29.06 -8.27
C ILE A 185 -13.48 30.40 -8.20
N THR A 186 -12.71 31.47 -8.29
CA THR A 186 -13.30 32.81 -8.45
C THR A 186 -13.97 32.78 -9.81
N VAL A 187 -15.31 32.75 -9.80
CA VAL A 187 -16.16 32.82 -11.00
C VAL A 187 -15.69 33.95 -11.93
N GLN A 188 -15.10 35.01 -11.37
CA GLN A 188 -14.45 36.11 -12.08
C GLN A 188 -13.24 35.68 -12.94
N THR A 189 -12.46 34.67 -12.53
CA THR A 189 -11.27 34.22 -13.29
C THR A 189 -11.68 33.39 -14.51
N LEU A 190 -12.75 32.61 -14.41
CA LEU A 190 -13.31 31.85 -15.53
C LEU A 190 -14.06 32.72 -16.52
N ALA A 191 -14.76 33.76 -16.04
CA ALA A 191 -15.48 34.71 -16.89
C ALA A 191 -14.54 35.56 -17.77
N LYS A 192 -13.32 35.83 -17.28
CA LYS A 192 -12.33 36.67 -17.97
C LYS A 192 -11.69 36.00 -19.19
N HIS A 193 -11.73 34.66 -19.27
CA HIS A 193 -11.09 33.84 -20.32
C HIS A 193 -12.09 33.03 -21.18
N ALA A 194 -13.38 33.11 -20.91
CA ALA A 194 -14.38 32.39 -21.68
C ALA A 194 -14.89 33.29 -22.87
N LYS A 195 -14.73 32.78 -24.09
CA LYS A 195 -15.44 33.37 -25.24
C LYS A 195 -16.96 33.30 -25.01
N PRO A 196 -17.73 34.30 -25.49
CA PRO A 196 -19.17 34.43 -25.17
C PRO A 196 -20.01 33.16 -25.39
N ASN A 197 -19.61 32.32 -26.35
CA ASN A 197 -20.33 31.07 -26.69
C ASN A 197 -20.11 29.92 -25.67
N LYS A 198 -19.17 30.07 -24.71
CA LYS A 198 -18.90 29.07 -23.65
C LYS A 198 -19.49 29.47 -22.30
N GLN A 199 -19.96 30.70 -22.13
CA GLN A 199 -20.52 31.17 -20.88
C GLN A 199 -21.83 30.49 -20.51
N THR A 200 -22.67 30.19 -21.50
CA THR A 200 -23.95 29.47 -21.29
C THR A 200 -23.71 28.01 -20.89
N ALA A 201 -22.75 27.35 -21.51
CA ALA A 201 -22.38 25.95 -21.19
C ALA A 201 -21.73 25.85 -19.78
N LEU A 202 -20.95 26.86 -19.41
CA LEU A 202 -20.31 26.95 -18.09
C LEU A 202 -21.33 27.19 -16.97
N ALA A 203 -22.31 28.08 -17.20
CA ALA A 203 -23.41 28.35 -16.26
C ALA A 203 -24.26 27.09 -16.03
N THR A 204 -24.53 26.32 -17.08
CA THR A 204 -25.26 25.04 -16.97
C THR A 204 -24.45 24.00 -16.18
N HIS A 205 -23.13 24.01 -16.35
CA HIS A 205 -22.25 23.09 -15.62
C HIS A 205 -22.13 23.46 -14.12
N ILE A 206 -22.07 24.75 -13.81
CA ILE A 206 -22.04 25.25 -12.40
C ILE A 206 -23.35 24.92 -11.71
N ASN A 207 -24.52 25.13 -12.33
CA ASN A 207 -25.81 24.73 -11.77
C ASN A 207 -25.91 23.22 -11.52
N HIS A 208 -25.28 22.40 -12.35
CA HIS A 208 -25.23 20.94 -12.14
C HIS A 208 -24.35 20.55 -10.94
N VAL A 209 -23.23 21.24 -10.74
CA VAL A 209 -22.32 21.02 -9.59
C VAL A 209 -22.99 21.47 -8.30
N ASP A 210 -23.68 22.61 -8.28
CA ASP A 210 -24.41 23.11 -7.10
C ASP A 210 -25.59 22.19 -6.76
N GLN A 211 -26.30 21.65 -7.75
CA GLN A 211 -27.34 20.65 -7.55
C GLN A 211 -26.76 19.34 -7.00
N TRP A 212 -25.58 18.92 -7.48
CA TRP A 212 -24.89 17.74 -6.97
C TRP A 212 -24.42 17.94 -5.53
N LEU A 213 -23.89 19.12 -5.19
CA LEU A 213 -23.47 19.47 -3.84
C LEU A 213 -24.67 19.54 -2.86
N SER A 214 -25.85 19.99 -3.31
CA SER A 214 -27.06 19.96 -2.46
C SER A 214 -27.50 18.53 -2.16
N ILE A 215 -27.44 17.63 -3.13
CA ILE A 215 -27.75 16.19 -2.96
C ILE A 215 -26.77 15.53 -1.98
N VAL A 216 -25.48 15.85 -2.08
CA VAL A 216 -24.45 15.30 -1.17
C VAL A 216 -24.65 15.81 0.25
N ASN A 217 -25.09 17.06 0.44
CA ASN A 217 -25.39 17.62 1.75
C ASN A 217 -26.68 17.07 2.36
N GLU A 218 -27.67 16.73 1.55
CA GLU A 218 -28.91 16.06 2.00
C GLU A 218 -28.68 14.61 2.42
N LEU A 219 -27.71 13.92 1.83
CA LEU A 219 -27.37 12.53 2.15
C LEU A 219 -26.40 12.41 3.35
N ALA A 220 -25.83 13.50 3.84
CA ALA A 220 -24.89 13.53 4.96
C ALA A 220 -25.49 13.24 6.36
N PRO A 221 -26.78 13.40 6.67
CA PRO A 221 -27.31 13.13 8.01
C PRO A 221 -27.72 11.68 8.30
N LEU A 222 -27.49 10.71 7.41
CA LEU A 222 -27.92 9.31 7.62
C LEU A 222 -26.87 8.42 8.29
N SER A 223 -25.85 8.98 8.94
CA SER A 223 -24.87 8.23 9.76
C SER A 223 -24.93 8.69 11.22
N ARG A 224 -26.00 8.36 11.90
CA ARG A 224 -26.06 8.24 13.37
C ARG A 224 -26.41 6.83 13.75
#